data_3df91b6dfc0d47b4aecc55103659f351
#
_entry.id   3df91b6dfc0d47b4aecc55103659f351
#
_cell.length_a   1.000
_cell.length_b   1.000
_cell.length_c   1.000
_cell.angle_alpha   90.00
_cell.angle_beta   90.00
_cell.angle_gamma   90.00
#
_symmetry.space_group_name_H-M   'P 1'
#
loop_
_entity.id
_entity.type
_entity.pdbx_description
1 polymer ?
#
loop_
_entity_poly.entity_id
_entity_poly.type
_entity_poly.pdbx_seq_one_letter_code
_entity_poly.pdbx_strand_id
1 'polypeptide(L)'
;MTEPTKPTKPTRSTTPRTTGPTETSPYELPNGRGITCVSAAEAKVLWAEATGQGLYRSAADALRPGDTVLDIGANIGIVSLMFGWRVADLRIISVEPAPTTFACLEANLRSHLPGAVAVRSAVSDRAGESTFTYYPRSTGNSGLFADRQADDANTRIFLRNSGISEDYIGEIVKDLHHGINLTVPTLTVSDLVRHHELREIGLLKIDVERAEHLVLAGVEDAHWPLISRVVAEVHDEEGRLKSITGLLERHGFTVSVAQQPQLAGTDLYELDATR
;
A
#
# COMPACT_ATOMS: atom_id res chain seq x y z
N MET A 1 5.38 28.41 70.30
CA MET A 1 4.31 28.43 69.31
C MET A 1 4.99 28.23 67.95
N THR A 2 4.97 27.02 67.43
CA THR A 2 5.58 26.64 66.15
C THR A 2 4.44 26.42 65.19
N GLU A 3 4.42 27.17 64.06
CA GLU A 3 3.45 27.03 62.97
C GLU A 3 3.60 25.66 62.23
N PRO A 4 2.52 25.05 61.79
CA PRO A 4 2.57 23.82 61.02
C PRO A 4 2.84 24.09 59.55
N THR A 5 3.85 23.42 59.00
CA THR A 5 4.22 23.41 57.58
C THR A 5 3.13 22.71 56.72
N LYS A 6 2.67 23.38 55.64
CA LYS A 6 1.75 22.84 54.62
C LYS A 6 2.43 21.72 53.82
N PRO A 7 1.71 20.65 53.50
CA PRO A 7 2.22 19.62 52.62
C PRO A 7 2.27 20.08 51.15
N THR A 8 3.43 19.88 50.49
CA THR A 8 3.67 20.10 49.07
C THR A 8 2.94 19.02 48.25
N LYS A 9 2.15 19.45 47.24
CA LYS A 9 1.53 18.58 46.26
C LYS A 9 2.59 17.85 45.39
N PRO A 10 2.41 16.58 45.11
CA PRO A 10 3.32 15.87 44.22
C PRO A 10 3.19 16.41 42.78
N THR A 11 4.32 16.75 42.17
CA THR A 11 4.48 17.09 40.76
C THR A 11 4.12 15.85 39.90
N ARG A 12 3.11 15.98 39.07
CA ARG A 12 2.78 14.97 38.03
C ARG A 12 3.97 14.85 37.07
N SER A 13 4.63 13.72 37.11
CA SER A 13 5.55 13.28 36.06
C SER A 13 4.77 13.14 34.76
N THR A 14 5.06 13.96 33.75
CA THR A 14 4.60 13.79 32.38
C THR A 14 5.55 12.82 31.68
N THR A 15 5.33 11.53 31.86
CA THR A 15 5.88 10.52 30.98
C THR A 15 5.28 10.76 29.56
N PRO A 16 6.07 10.73 28.47
CA PRO A 16 5.52 10.82 27.10
C PRO A 16 4.55 9.66 26.92
N ARG A 17 3.31 9.96 26.52
CA ARG A 17 2.37 8.93 26.04
C ARG A 17 3.04 8.23 24.86
N THR A 18 3.43 6.98 25.03
CA THR A 18 3.61 6.06 23.92
C THR A 18 2.28 6.04 23.18
N THR A 19 2.25 6.55 21.95
CA THR A 19 1.09 6.43 21.07
C THR A 19 0.86 4.95 20.84
N GLY A 20 -0.17 4.40 21.48
CA GLY A 20 -0.66 3.05 21.25
C GLY A 20 -1.11 2.88 19.79
N PRO A 21 -1.45 1.65 19.36
CA PRO A 21 -1.88 1.38 18.00
C PRO A 21 -3.01 2.36 17.61
N THR A 22 -2.92 2.91 16.42
CA THR A 22 -3.95 3.78 15.83
C THR A 22 -5.28 3.03 15.88
N GLU A 23 -6.32 3.66 16.42
CA GLU A 23 -7.64 3.03 16.52
C GLU A 23 -8.21 2.83 15.11
N THR A 24 -8.75 1.64 14.85
CA THR A 24 -9.47 1.33 13.63
C THR A 24 -10.95 1.66 13.78
N SER A 25 -11.64 2.04 12.72
CA SER A 25 -13.05 2.42 12.74
C SER A 25 -13.81 1.80 11.57
N PRO A 26 -15.13 1.56 11.73
CA PRO A 26 -15.99 1.16 10.63
C PRO A 26 -16.21 2.36 9.69
N TYR A 27 -16.29 2.08 8.39
CA TYR A 27 -16.64 3.05 7.36
C TYR A 27 -17.51 2.39 6.29
N GLU A 28 -18.53 3.09 5.82
CA GLU A 28 -19.35 2.65 4.70
C GLU A 28 -18.84 3.24 3.39
N LEU A 29 -18.46 2.36 2.47
CA LEU A 29 -18.02 2.74 1.13
C LEU A 29 -19.17 3.30 0.29
N PRO A 30 -18.89 4.09 -0.77
CA PRO A 30 -19.95 4.63 -1.66
C PRO A 30 -20.87 3.58 -2.30
N ASN A 31 -20.46 2.31 -2.34
CA ASN A 31 -21.28 1.21 -2.82
C ASN A 31 -22.18 0.55 -1.73
N GLY A 32 -22.25 1.15 -0.52
CA GLY A 32 -23.05 0.67 0.60
C GLY A 32 -22.42 -0.49 1.39
N ARG A 33 -21.19 -0.87 1.11
CA ARG A 33 -20.49 -1.96 1.85
C ARG A 33 -19.68 -1.39 3.01
N GLY A 34 -19.85 -1.97 4.19
CA GLY A 34 -19.08 -1.59 5.38
C GLY A 34 -17.69 -2.21 5.37
N ILE A 35 -16.67 -1.42 5.71
CA ILE A 35 -15.29 -1.88 5.90
C ILE A 35 -14.74 -1.39 7.23
N THR A 36 -13.60 -1.95 7.64
CA THR A 36 -12.75 -1.44 8.72
C THR A 36 -11.61 -0.64 8.12
N CYS A 37 -11.34 0.57 8.63
CA CYS A 37 -10.27 1.43 8.14
C CYS A 37 -9.51 2.12 9.29
N VAL A 38 -8.34 2.66 8.99
CA VAL A 38 -7.58 3.54 9.89
C VAL A 38 -8.14 4.96 9.82
N SER A 39 -8.46 5.43 8.62
CA SER A 39 -9.02 6.76 8.35
C SER A 39 -10.13 6.67 7.32
N ALA A 40 -11.31 7.20 7.64
CA ALA A 40 -12.42 7.29 6.70
C ALA A 40 -12.11 8.22 5.50
N ALA A 41 -11.33 9.27 5.73
CA ALA A 41 -10.91 10.19 4.66
C ALA A 41 -9.98 9.49 3.68
N GLU A 42 -9.02 8.73 4.17
CA GLU A 42 -8.09 7.93 3.35
C GLU A 42 -8.83 6.79 2.62
N ALA A 43 -9.71 6.05 3.32
CA ALA A 43 -10.52 5.01 2.70
C ALA A 43 -11.35 5.52 1.51
N LYS A 44 -11.84 6.76 1.57
CA LYS A 44 -12.54 7.40 0.45
C LYS A 44 -11.62 7.66 -0.74
N VAL A 45 -10.37 8.08 -0.51
CA VAL A 45 -9.37 8.31 -1.56
C VAL A 45 -9.01 6.98 -2.22
N LEU A 46 -8.63 5.98 -1.43
CA LEU A 46 -8.30 4.63 -1.90
C LEU A 46 -9.46 3.99 -2.69
N TRP A 47 -10.70 4.22 -2.27
CA TRP A 47 -11.87 3.76 -3.03
C TRP A 47 -12.01 4.44 -4.38
N ALA A 48 -11.82 5.76 -4.43
CA ALA A 48 -11.91 6.52 -5.68
C ALA A 48 -10.83 6.08 -6.67
N GLU A 49 -9.62 5.83 -6.19
CA GLU A 49 -8.49 5.31 -6.94
C GLU A 49 -8.77 3.90 -7.48
N ALA A 50 -9.12 2.95 -6.60
CA ALA A 50 -9.40 1.56 -6.97
C ALA A 50 -10.53 1.43 -7.99
N THR A 51 -11.56 2.30 -7.95
CA THR A 51 -12.76 2.20 -8.79
C THR A 51 -12.81 3.20 -9.94
N GLY A 52 -11.88 4.15 -9.97
CA GLY A 52 -11.74 5.14 -11.05
C GLY A 52 -11.35 4.53 -12.38
N GLN A 53 -11.27 5.38 -13.41
CA GLN A 53 -10.76 4.99 -14.72
C GLN A 53 -9.22 5.06 -14.69
N GLY A 54 -8.56 3.96 -14.33
CA GLY A 54 -7.10 3.90 -14.16
C GLY A 54 -6.57 2.47 -14.17
N LEU A 55 -5.38 2.32 -13.67
CA LEU A 55 -4.59 1.08 -13.68
C LEU A 55 -5.35 -0.11 -13.09
N TYR A 56 -5.91 0.04 -11.88
CA TYR A 56 -6.59 -1.05 -11.19
C TYR A 56 -7.89 -1.47 -11.88
N ARG A 57 -8.62 -0.51 -12.47
CA ARG A 57 -9.82 -0.82 -13.25
C ARG A 57 -9.48 -1.62 -14.51
N SER A 58 -8.44 -1.20 -15.25
CA SER A 58 -7.94 -1.94 -16.42
C SER A 58 -7.47 -3.34 -16.03
N ALA A 59 -6.78 -3.47 -14.91
CA ALA A 59 -6.35 -4.77 -14.40
C ALA A 59 -7.55 -5.68 -14.10
N ALA A 60 -8.57 -5.17 -13.41
CA ALA A 60 -9.78 -5.94 -13.08
C ALA A 60 -10.55 -6.39 -14.31
N ASP A 61 -10.62 -5.56 -15.37
CA ASP A 61 -11.34 -5.88 -16.61
C ASP A 61 -10.67 -6.99 -17.41
N ALA A 62 -9.37 -7.24 -17.19
CA ALA A 62 -8.62 -8.32 -17.82
C ALA A 62 -8.60 -9.64 -17.04
N LEU A 63 -8.91 -9.61 -15.74
CA LEU A 63 -8.98 -10.80 -14.89
C LEU A 63 -10.12 -11.72 -15.31
N ARG A 64 -9.90 -13.01 -15.14
CA ARG A 64 -10.87 -14.07 -15.42
C ARG A 64 -11.23 -14.82 -14.13
N PRO A 65 -12.41 -15.43 -14.05
CA PRO A 65 -12.76 -16.34 -12.97
C PRO A 65 -11.70 -17.43 -12.80
N GLY A 66 -11.25 -17.62 -11.55
CA GLY A 66 -10.21 -18.60 -11.23
C GLY A 66 -8.77 -18.06 -11.23
N ASP A 67 -8.53 -16.86 -11.74
CA ASP A 67 -7.19 -16.26 -11.74
C ASP A 67 -6.66 -16.07 -10.31
N THR A 68 -5.32 -16.19 -10.19
CA THR A 68 -4.61 -15.84 -8.96
C THR A 68 -4.16 -14.38 -9.01
N VAL A 69 -4.44 -13.63 -7.95
CA VAL A 69 -4.00 -12.25 -7.75
C VAL A 69 -3.06 -12.20 -6.55
N LEU A 70 -1.85 -11.67 -6.76
CA LEU A 70 -0.96 -11.21 -5.69
C LEU A 70 -1.08 -9.70 -5.57
N ASP A 71 -1.64 -9.23 -4.46
CA ASP A 71 -1.78 -7.80 -4.14
C ASP A 71 -0.70 -7.41 -3.12
N ILE A 72 0.42 -6.88 -3.61
CA ILE A 72 1.56 -6.48 -2.79
C ILE A 72 1.42 -5.00 -2.44
N GLY A 73 1.46 -4.68 -1.12
CA GLY A 73 1.08 -3.38 -0.61
C GLY A 73 -0.43 -3.22 -0.61
N ALA A 74 -1.13 -4.19 -0.03
CA ALA A 74 -2.60 -4.23 -0.07
C ALA A 74 -3.29 -3.17 0.80
N ASN A 75 -2.55 -2.49 1.66
CA ASN A 75 -3.08 -1.52 2.60
C ASN A 75 -4.28 -2.10 3.39
N ILE A 76 -5.41 -1.42 3.47
CA ILE A 76 -6.63 -1.94 4.11
C ILE A 76 -7.46 -2.89 3.21
N GLY A 77 -6.96 -3.25 2.01
CA GLY A 77 -7.53 -4.24 1.11
C GLY A 77 -8.56 -3.75 0.11
N ILE A 78 -8.71 -2.44 -0.12
CA ILE A 78 -9.74 -1.90 -1.03
C ILE A 78 -9.56 -2.40 -2.46
N VAL A 79 -8.34 -2.46 -2.97
CA VAL A 79 -8.06 -2.98 -4.33
C VAL A 79 -8.39 -4.47 -4.42
N SER A 80 -7.96 -5.27 -3.44
CA SER A 80 -8.32 -6.70 -3.33
C SER A 80 -9.84 -6.92 -3.30
N LEU A 81 -10.57 -6.12 -2.51
CA LEU A 81 -12.03 -6.17 -2.43
C LEU A 81 -12.67 -5.82 -3.78
N MET A 82 -12.19 -4.79 -4.45
CA MET A 82 -12.68 -4.37 -5.76
C MET A 82 -12.51 -5.49 -6.78
N PHE A 83 -11.34 -6.14 -6.84
CA PHE A 83 -11.11 -7.29 -7.72
C PHE A 83 -12.09 -8.42 -7.42
N GLY A 84 -12.19 -8.87 -6.18
CA GLY A 84 -13.05 -9.98 -5.78
C GLY A 84 -14.55 -9.70 -5.90
N TRP A 85 -15.00 -8.44 -5.84
CA TRP A 85 -16.38 -8.07 -6.10
C TRP A 85 -16.70 -7.99 -7.59
N ARG A 86 -15.69 -7.79 -8.42
CA ARG A 86 -15.86 -7.63 -9.87
C ARG A 86 -15.71 -8.94 -10.63
N VAL A 87 -14.82 -9.81 -10.18
CA VAL A 87 -14.52 -11.08 -10.83
C VAL A 87 -14.71 -12.22 -9.82
N ALA A 88 -15.51 -13.22 -10.21
CA ALA A 88 -15.81 -14.37 -9.36
C ALA A 88 -14.62 -15.31 -9.23
N ASP A 89 -14.59 -16.07 -8.14
CA ASP A 89 -13.68 -17.20 -7.90
C ASP A 89 -12.18 -16.87 -7.99
N LEU A 90 -11.80 -15.60 -7.80
CA LEU A 90 -10.40 -15.21 -7.73
C LEU A 90 -9.72 -15.84 -6.49
N ARG A 91 -8.50 -16.33 -6.68
CA ARG A 91 -7.60 -16.66 -5.58
C ARG A 91 -6.77 -15.44 -5.24
N ILE A 92 -7.11 -14.74 -4.17
CA ILE A 92 -6.45 -13.49 -3.78
C ILE A 92 -5.52 -13.71 -2.59
N ILE A 93 -4.27 -13.25 -2.71
CA ILE A 93 -3.27 -13.20 -1.63
C ILE A 93 -2.82 -11.77 -1.52
N SER A 94 -3.14 -11.13 -0.38
CA SER A 94 -2.89 -9.72 -0.11
C SER A 94 -1.82 -9.58 0.96
N VAL A 95 -0.81 -8.77 0.70
CA VAL A 95 0.37 -8.63 1.56
C VAL A 95 0.49 -7.19 2.05
N GLU A 96 0.54 -7.02 3.39
CA GLU A 96 0.63 -5.72 4.05
C GLU A 96 1.51 -5.82 5.31
N PRO A 97 2.59 -5.03 5.45
CA PRO A 97 3.50 -5.13 6.58
C PRO A 97 3.04 -4.45 7.87
N ALA A 98 2.32 -3.31 7.79
CA ALA A 98 2.01 -2.49 8.95
C ALA A 98 0.91 -3.12 9.81
N PRO A 99 1.13 -3.33 11.13
CA PRO A 99 0.21 -4.10 11.98
C PRO A 99 -1.22 -3.55 12.01
N THR A 100 -1.39 -2.22 12.08
CA THR A 100 -2.71 -1.58 12.16
C THR A 100 -3.46 -1.69 10.82
N THR A 101 -2.78 -1.42 9.72
CA THR A 101 -3.31 -1.51 8.37
C THR A 101 -3.64 -2.97 8.04
N PHE A 102 -2.75 -3.90 8.39
CA PHE A 102 -2.97 -5.35 8.24
C PHE A 102 -4.20 -5.84 9.01
N ALA A 103 -4.44 -5.34 10.22
CA ALA A 103 -5.64 -5.70 10.99
C ALA A 103 -6.93 -5.29 10.26
N CYS A 104 -6.92 -4.14 9.57
CA CYS A 104 -8.02 -3.71 8.70
C CYS A 104 -8.15 -4.65 7.49
N LEU A 105 -7.05 -4.93 6.80
CA LEU A 105 -6.99 -5.86 5.67
C LEU A 105 -7.61 -7.21 6.02
N GLU A 106 -7.12 -7.84 7.10
CA GLU A 106 -7.60 -9.15 7.54
C GLU A 106 -9.11 -9.13 7.86
N ALA A 107 -9.59 -8.10 8.59
CA ALA A 107 -11.01 -7.93 8.90
C ALA A 107 -11.86 -7.78 7.63
N ASN A 108 -11.40 -6.99 6.66
CA ASN A 108 -12.09 -6.70 5.42
C ASN A 108 -12.16 -7.95 4.52
N LEU A 109 -11.03 -8.64 4.33
CA LEU A 109 -11.01 -9.88 3.54
C LEU A 109 -11.89 -10.94 4.16
N ARG A 110 -11.80 -11.17 5.47
CA ARG A 110 -12.64 -12.14 6.18
C ARG A 110 -14.14 -11.87 6.02
N SER A 111 -14.53 -10.59 6.00
CA SER A 111 -15.93 -10.18 5.89
C SER A 111 -16.48 -10.27 4.48
N HIS A 112 -15.67 -10.04 3.47
CA HIS A 112 -16.13 -9.87 2.10
C HIS A 112 -15.61 -10.91 1.12
N LEU A 113 -14.42 -11.48 1.38
CA LEU A 113 -13.73 -12.45 0.52
C LEU A 113 -13.16 -13.59 1.38
N PRO A 114 -14.02 -14.45 1.98
CA PRO A 114 -13.57 -15.42 2.98
C PRO A 114 -12.56 -16.46 2.47
N GLY A 115 -12.37 -16.57 1.13
CA GLY A 115 -11.35 -17.41 0.50
C GLY A 115 -10.02 -16.70 0.26
N ALA A 116 -9.94 -15.37 0.46
CA ALA A 116 -8.71 -14.62 0.29
C ALA A 116 -7.78 -14.78 1.50
N VAL A 117 -6.47 -14.66 1.26
CA VAL A 117 -5.43 -14.80 2.28
C VAL A 117 -4.77 -13.46 2.54
N ALA A 118 -4.68 -13.06 3.81
CA ALA A 118 -3.88 -11.92 4.26
C ALA A 118 -2.52 -12.40 4.79
N VAL A 119 -1.43 -11.76 4.36
CA VAL A 119 -0.05 -12.06 4.79
C VAL A 119 0.57 -10.80 5.40
N ARG A 120 1.00 -10.87 6.66
CA ARG A 120 1.64 -9.73 7.34
C ARG A 120 3.14 -9.73 7.11
N SER A 121 3.59 -9.12 6.04
CA SER A 121 4.98 -8.98 5.66
C SER A 121 5.18 -7.82 4.69
N ALA A 122 6.36 -7.27 4.60
CA ALA A 122 6.78 -6.54 3.41
C ALA A 122 7.29 -7.54 2.36
N VAL A 123 7.22 -7.17 1.07
CA VAL A 123 7.83 -7.94 -0.01
C VAL A 123 9.09 -7.23 -0.47
N SER A 124 10.18 -7.99 -0.61
CA SER A 124 11.50 -7.47 -0.92
C SER A 124 12.30 -8.48 -1.76
N ASP A 125 13.58 -8.18 -1.98
CA ASP A 125 14.53 -9.04 -2.70
C ASP A 125 14.94 -10.30 -1.91
N ARG A 126 14.69 -10.34 -0.60
CA ARG A 126 15.06 -11.45 0.30
C ARG A 126 14.15 -11.54 1.53
N ALA A 127 14.05 -12.73 2.08
CA ALA A 127 13.40 -12.96 3.35
C ALA A 127 14.28 -12.47 4.53
N GLY A 128 13.62 -12.01 5.62
CA GLY A 128 14.28 -11.52 6.83
C GLY A 128 13.43 -10.51 7.58
N GLU A 129 14.05 -9.43 8.02
CA GLU A 129 13.41 -8.29 8.66
C GLU A 129 13.95 -6.99 8.07
N SER A 130 13.10 -5.95 8.05
CA SER A 130 13.48 -4.61 7.59
C SER A 130 12.83 -3.52 8.44
N THR A 131 13.43 -2.33 8.41
CA THR A 131 12.80 -1.13 8.96
C THR A 131 11.77 -0.62 7.97
N PHE A 132 10.56 -0.39 8.45
CA PHE A 132 9.43 0.13 7.71
C PHE A 132 8.96 1.43 8.37
N THR A 133 8.86 2.51 7.62
CA THR A 133 8.30 3.77 8.11
C THR A 133 6.78 3.75 7.92
N TYR A 134 6.06 3.77 9.02
CA TYR A 134 4.60 3.83 9.03
C TYR A 134 4.13 5.26 9.27
N TYR A 135 3.27 5.77 8.40
CA TYR A 135 2.61 7.07 8.51
C TYR A 135 1.17 6.88 9.02
N PRO A 136 0.89 7.11 10.33
CA PRO A 136 -0.45 6.85 10.88
C PRO A 136 -1.57 7.71 10.27
N ARG A 137 -1.22 8.83 9.61
CA ARG A 137 -2.17 9.76 8.97
C ARG A 137 -2.22 9.65 7.44
N SER A 138 -1.32 8.85 6.86
CA SER A 138 -1.23 8.59 5.42
C SER A 138 -0.72 7.18 5.23
N THR A 139 -1.56 6.18 5.53
CA THR A 139 -1.12 4.78 5.58
C THR A 139 -0.68 4.27 4.21
N GLY A 140 -1.25 4.82 3.14
CA GLY A 140 -0.89 4.51 1.75
C GLY A 140 0.54 4.89 1.38
N ASN A 141 1.10 5.95 1.99
CA ASN A 141 2.48 6.39 1.72
C ASN A 141 3.53 5.73 2.63
N SER A 142 3.15 4.72 3.42
CA SER A 142 4.07 4.01 4.31
C SER A 142 4.92 3.02 3.52
N GLY A 143 6.24 2.98 3.75
CA GLY A 143 7.12 2.16 2.93
C GLY A 143 8.47 1.85 3.58
N LEU A 144 9.25 0.97 2.92
CA LEU A 144 10.63 0.66 3.32
C LEU A 144 11.58 1.84 3.06
N PHE A 145 11.27 2.69 2.09
CA PHE A 145 12.07 3.85 1.66
C PHE A 145 11.27 5.15 1.73
N ALA A 146 10.34 5.26 2.69
CA ALA A 146 9.56 6.48 2.89
C ALA A 146 10.49 7.70 3.09
N ASP A 147 10.27 8.73 2.29
CA ASP A 147 10.96 10.02 2.36
C ASP A 147 9.92 11.12 2.59
N ARG A 148 9.84 11.60 3.82
CA ARG A 148 8.87 12.62 4.21
C ARG A 148 8.90 13.85 3.30
N GLN A 149 10.08 14.31 2.89
CA GLN A 149 10.18 15.52 2.08
C GLN A 149 9.65 15.30 0.66
N ALA A 150 9.98 14.17 0.06
CA ALA A 150 9.47 13.78 -1.25
C ALA A 150 7.94 13.50 -1.19
N ASP A 151 7.46 12.81 -0.14
CA ASP A 151 6.05 12.49 0.06
C ASP A 151 5.20 13.75 0.26
N ASP A 152 5.69 14.71 1.08
CA ASP A 152 5.06 16.02 1.26
C ASP A 152 5.00 16.78 -0.09
N ALA A 153 6.06 16.72 -0.90
CA ALA A 153 6.12 17.40 -2.21
C ALA A 153 5.13 16.77 -3.21
N ASN A 154 5.13 15.45 -3.35
CA ASN A 154 4.21 14.71 -4.22
C ASN A 154 2.75 14.96 -3.84
N THR A 155 2.43 14.88 -2.55
CA THR A 155 1.08 15.14 -2.05
C THR A 155 0.63 16.58 -2.36
N ARG A 156 1.51 17.58 -2.22
CA ARG A 156 1.19 18.97 -2.60
C ARG A 156 0.86 19.10 -4.08
N ILE A 157 1.65 18.45 -4.94
CA ILE A 157 1.41 18.45 -6.39
C ILE A 157 0.07 17.78 -6.71
N PHE A 158 -0.18 16.60 -6.16
CA PHE A 158 -1.44 15.86 -6.33
C PHE A 158 -2.65 16.67 -5.90
N LEU A 159 -2.63 17.29 -4.72
CA LEU A 159 -3.74 18.10 -4.21
C LEU A 159 -3.97 19.35 -5.08
N ARG A 160 -2.91 20.02 -5.52
CA ARG A 160 -2.99 21.16 -6.45
C ARG A 160 -3.62 20.74 -7.77
N ASN A 161 -3.16 19.66 -8.38
CA ASN A 161 -3.69 19.14 -9.63
C ASN A 161 -5.15 18.66 -9.50
N SER A 162 -5.55 18.28 -8.27
CA SER A 162 -6.92 17.92 -7.92
C SER A 162 -7.81 19.15 -7.63
N GLY A 163 -7.30 20.39 -7.79
CA GLY A 163 -8.06 21.61 -7.63
C GLY A 163 -8.19 22.13 -6.20
N ILE A 164 -7.40 21.62 -5.26
CA ILE A 164 -7.37 22.10 -3.88
C ILE A 164 -6.54 23.38 -3.81
N SER A 165 -7.04 24.39 -3.07
CA SER A 165 -6.33 25.66 -2.93
C SER A 165 -5.12 25.58 -2.02
N GLU A 166 -4.08 26.40 -2.25
CA GLU A 166 -2.81 26.38 -1.52
C GLU A 166 -2.98 26.55 0.00
N ASP A 167 -3.96 27.35 0.43
CA ASP A 167 -4.22 27.55 1.86
C ASP A 167 -4.60 26.24 2.57
N TYR A 168 -5.44 25.41 1.91
CA TYR A 168 -5.82 24.09 2.43
C TYR A 168 -4.73 23.05 2.29
N ILE A 169 -3.94 23.08 1.21
CA ILE A 169 -2.81 22.15 0.99
C ILE A 169 -1.84 22.24 2.17
N GLY A 170 -1.49 23.46 2.60
CA GLY A 170 -0.59 23.68 3.74
C GLY A 170 -1.06 22.99 5.02
N GLU A 171 -2.35 23.08 5.32
CA GLU A 171 -2.94 22.46 6.52
C GLU A 171 -3.03 20.93 6.40
N ILE A 172 -3.37 20.40 5.21
CA ILE A 172 -3.48 18.95 4.99
C ILE A 172 -2.11 18.28 5.17
N VAL A 173 -1.06 18.83 4.54
CA VAL A 173 0.26 18.18 4.47
C VAL A 173 1.05 18.35 5.77
N LYS A 174 0.76 19.36 6.59
CA LYS A 174 1.55 19.77 7.77
C LYS A 174 2.05 18.63 8.66
N ASP A 175 1.22 17.63 8.95
CA ASP A 175 1.55 16.51 9.82
C ASP A 175 1.23 15.14 9.17
N LEU A 176 1.04 15.12 7.85
CA LEU A 176 0.56 13.93 7.15
C LEU A 176 1.60 12.79 7.19
N HIS A 177 2.86 13.11 6.88
CA HIS A 177 3.96 12.14 6.79
C HIS A 177 4.87 12.17 8.04
N HIS A 178 4.28 12.31 9.25
CA HIS A 178 5.00 12.04 10.49
C HIS A 178 5.04 10.53 10.73
N GLY A 179 6.19 9.91 10.43
CA GLY A 179 6.38 8.47 10.50
C GLY A 179 6.86 7.95 11.84
N ILE A 180 6.55 6.69 12.08
CA ILE A 180 7.16 5.87 13.14
C ILE A 180 7.83 4.67 12.49
N ASN A 181 9.02 4.31 12.97
CA ASN A 181 9.74 3.15 12.45
C ASN A 181 9.26 1.88 13.12
N LEU A 182 8.94 0.88 12.31
CA LEU A 182 8.55 -0.47 12.72
C LEU A 182 9.57 -1.47 12.18
N THR A 183 9.86 -2.53 12.93
CA THR A 183 10.52 -3.71 12.38
C THR A 183 9.44 -4.65 11.84
N VAL A 184 9.53 -4.99 10.56
CA VAL A 184 8.57 -5.86 9.88
C VAL A 184 9.29 -7.05 9.24
N PRO A 185 8.66 -8.23 9.18
CA PRO A 185 9.19 -9.35 8.42
C PRO A 185 9.19 -9.00 6.93
N THR A 186 10.15 -9.58 6.20
CA THR A 186 10.23 -9.52 4.74
C THR A 186 10.18 -10.91 4.14
N LEU A 187 9.60 -11.04 2.96
CA LEU A 187 9.61 -12.23 2.12
C LEU A 187 9.73 -11.82 0.65
N THR A 188 9.95 -12.79 -0.23
CA THR A 188 10.03 -12.56 -1.67
C THR A 188 8.72 -12.97 -2.37
N VAL A 189 8.49 -12.49 -3.61
CA VAL A 189 7.42 -13.03 -4.47
C VAL A 189 7.58 -14.53 -4.63
N SER A 190 8.82 -15.00 -4.79
CA SER A 190 9.13 -16.42 -4.92
C SER A 190 8.82 -17.24 -3.67
N ASP A 191 8.90 -16.64 -2.47
CA ASP A 191 8.44 -17.28 -1.23
C ASP A 191 6.92 -17.42 -1.22
N LEU A 192 6.17 -16.40 -1.68
CA LEU A 192 4.72 -16.50 -1.83
C LEU A 192 4.33 -17.61 -2.81
N VAL A 193 5.03 -17.71 -3.95
CA VAL A 193 4.80 -18.79 -4.93
C VAL A 193 4.96 -20.14 -4.26
N ARG A 194 6.04 -20.35 -3.51
CA ARG A 194 6.32 -21.63 -2.83
C ARG A 194 5.34 -21.91 -1.69
N HIS A 195 5.09 -20.95 -0.82
CA HIS A 195 4.20 -21.12 0.34
C HIS A 195 2.76 -21.43 -0.03
N HIS A 196 2.29 -20.82 -1.11
CA HIS A 196 0.92 -20.97 -1.58
C HIS A 196 0.79 -21.96 -2.76
N GLU A 197 1.89 -22.63 -3.15
CA GLU A 197 1.94 -23.61 -4.25
C GLU A 197 1.31 -23.05 -5.55
N LEU A 198 1.67 -21.80 -5.89
CA LEU A 198 1.11 -21.12 -7.05
C LEU A 198 1.69 -21.71 -8.35
N ARG A 199 0.80 -22.01 -9.28
CA ARG A 199 1.16 -22.53 -10.62
C ARG A 199 0.99 -21.48 -11.71
N GLU A 200 0.22 -20.44 -11.42
CA GLU A 200 -0.03 -19.29 -12.27
C GLU A 200 -0.38 -18.08 -11.41
N ILE A 201 -0.04 -16.90 -11.92
CA ILE A 201 -0.36 -15.60 -11.34
C ILE A 201 -0.95 -14.77 -12.48
N GLY A 202 -2.29 -14.65 -12.49
CA GLY A 202 -2.99 -13.84 -13.48
C GLY A 202 -2.63 -12.35 -13.36
N LEU A 203 -2.44 -11.88 -12.09
CA LEU A 203 -2.07 -10.51 -11.80
C LEU A 203 -1.12 -10.42 -10.59
N LEU A 204 0.02 -9.77 -10.79
CA LEU A 204 0.88 -9.26 -9.72
C LEU A 204 0.70 -7.74 -9.64
N LYS A 205 0.00 -7.24 -8.60
CA LYS A 205 -0.09 -5.82 -8.29
C LYS A 205 1.03 -5.45 -7.32
N ILE A 206 1.72 -4.35 -7.59
CA ILE A 206 2.83 -3.82 -6.77
C ILE A 206 2.56 -2.35 -6.50
N ASP A 207 2.46 -2.01 -5.20
CA ASP A 207 2.26 -0.65 -4.73
C ASP A 207 2.82 -0.59 -3.30
N VAL A 208 4.11 -0.30 -3.21
CA VAL A 208 4.94 -0.50 -2.00
C VAL A 208 5.82 0.70 -1.65
N GLU A 209 5.51 1.84 -2.28
CA GLU A 209 6.14 3.12 -1.96
C GLU A 209 7.69 3.05 -2.01
N ARG A 210 8.22 3.17 -3.22
CA ARG A 210 9.66 3.18 -3.59
C ARG A 210 10.40 1.84 -3.50
N ALA A 211 9.74 0.74 -3.12
CA ALA A 211 10.38 -0.57 -3.03
C ALA A 211 10.07 -1.50 -4.22
N GLU A 212 9.44 -1.02 -5.29
CA GLU A 212 8.95 -1.81 -6.44
C GLU A 212 10.06 -2.66 -7.07
N HIS A 213 11.24 -2.07 -7.20
CA HIS A 213 12.42 -2.75 -7.76
C HIS A 213 12.87 -3.93 -6.90
N LEU A 214 12.74 -3.87 -5.57
CA LEU A 214 13.07 -4.98 -4.67
C LEU A 214 12.03 -6.09 -4.75
N VAL A 215 10.75 -5.75 -4.87
CA VAL A 215 9.68 -6.73 -5.09
C VAL A 215 9.97 -7.56 -6.34
N LEU A 216 10.31 -6.91 -7.45
CA LEU A 216 10.63 -7.58 -8.72
C LEU A 216 11.95 -8.34 -8.65
N ALA A 217 12.96 -7.84 -7.92
CA ALA A 217 14.22 -8.55 -7.69
C ALA A 217 14.03 -9.83 -6.85
N GLY A 218 12.94 -9.90 -6.07
CA GLY A 218 12.56 -11.10 -5.31
C GLY A 218 11.85 -12.17 -6.14
N VAL A 219 11.71 -12.00 -7.45
CA VAL A 219 11.17 -13.02 -8.38
C VAL A 219 12.32 -13.82 -8.96
N GLU A 220 12.43 -15.09 -8.61
CA GLU A 220 13.41 -16.01 -9.18
C GLU A 220 13.09 -16.31 -10.66
N ASP A 221 14.11 -16.60 -11.47
CA ASP A 221 13.98 -16.86 -12.90
C ASP A 221 12.93 -17.93 -13.24
N ALA A 222 12.85 -18.97 -12.38
CA ALA A 222 11.88 -20.06 -12.54
C ALA A 222 10.41 -19.64 -12.34
N HIS A 223 10.17 -18.52 -11.66
CA HIS A 223 8.82 -18.06 -11.32
C HIS A 223 8.30 -16.97 -12.26
N TRP A 224 9.16 -16.28 -13.01
CA TRP A 224 8.73 -15.31 -14.01
C TRP A 224 7.71 -15.86 -15.02
N PRO A 225 7.87 -17.10 -15.55
CA PRO A 225 6.90 -17.65 -16.47
C PRO A 225 5.48 -17.85 -15.91
N LEU A 226 5.33 -17.85 -14.58
CA LEU A 226 4.02 -18.00 -13.93
C LEU A 226 3.20 -16.70 -13.91
N ILE A 227 3.83 -15.55 -14.15
CA ILE A 227 3.20 -14.23 -14.05
C ILE A 227 2.72 -13.79 -15.42
N SER A 228 1.41 -13.58 -15.58
CA SER A 228 0.80 -13.16 -16.85
C SER A 228 0.73 -11.64 -17.00
N ARG A 229 0.49 -10.92 -15.91
CA ARG A 229 0.43 -9.45 -15.89
C ARG A 229 1.04 -8.89 -14.62
N VAL A 230 1.73 -7.76 -14.75
CA VAL A 230 2.21 -6.94 -13.64
C VAL A 230 1.61 -5.55 -13.78
N VAL A 231 0.99 -5.04 -12.72
CA VAL A 231 0.63 -3.63 -12.62
C VAL A 231 1.35 -3.03 -11.40
N ALA A 232 1.93 -1.86 -11.58
CA ALA A 232 2.69 -1.22 -10.50
C ALA A 232 2.51 0.29 -10.51
N GLU A 233 2.47 0.87 -9.31
CA GLU A 233 2.78 2.28 -9.09
C GLU A 233 4.28 2.38 -8.83
N VAL A 234 5.00 3.17 -9.63
CA VAL A 234 6.46 3.22 -9.62
C VAL A 234 6.94 4.64 -9.36
N HIS A 235 7.73 4.80 -8.31
CA HIS A 235 8.45 6.04 -8.05
C HIS A 235 9.74 6.08 -8.88
N ASP A 236 9.81 6.99 -9.87
CA ASP A 236 10.97 7.14 -10.76
C ASP A 236 12.10 7.96 -10.13
N GLU A 237 12.71 7.41 -9.11
CA GLU A 237 13.95 7.93 -8.54
C GLU A 237 15.16 7.34 -9.27
N GLU A 238 16.09 8.19 -9.70
CA GLU A 238 17.36 7.80 -10.34
C GLU A 238 17.20 6.87 -11.58
N GLY A 239 16.09 6.98 -12.31
CA GLY A 239 15.82 6.17 -13.51
C GLY A 239 15.33 4.75 -13.20
N ARG A 240 14.71 4.56 -12.03
CA ARG A 240 14.13 3.29 -11.56
C ARG A 240 13.07 2.76 -12.53
N LEU A 241 12.21 3.63 -13.04
CA LEU A 241 11.17 3.28 -14.01
C LEU A 241 11.77 2.61 -15.26
N LYS A 242 12.86 3.17 -15.80
CA LYS A 242 13.57 2.58 -16.95
C LYS A 242 14.18 1.21 -16.60
N SER A 243 14.71 1.07 -15.41
CA SER A 243 15.31 -0.18 -14.95
C SER A 243 14.27 -1.28 -14.80
N ILE A 244 13.10 -0.96 -14.21
CA ILE A 244 11.95 -1.87 -14.05
C ILE A 244 11.39 -2.24 -15.42
N THR A 245 11.16 -1.29 -16.33
CA THR A 245 10.69 -1.55 -17.70
C THR A 245 11.61 -2.52 -18.41
N GLY A 246 12.92 -2.25 -18.41
CA GLY A 246 13.90 -3.13 -19.05
C GLY A 246 13.99 -4.52 -18.40
N LEU A 247 13.74 -4.66 -17.09
CA LEU A 247 13.65 -5.96 -16.42
C LEU A 247 12.44 -6.76 -16.96
N LEU A 248 11.26 -6.15 -16.97
CA LEU A 248 10.03 -6.79 -17.43
C LEU A 248 10.11 -7.19 -18.91
N GLU A 249 10.65 -6.32 -19.76
CA GLU A 249 10.87 -6.61 -21.19
C GLU A 249 11.81 -7.81 -21.40
N ARG A 250 12.90 -7.92 -20.62
CA ARG A 250 13.79 -9.11 -20.67
C ARG A 250 13.08 -10.41 -20.30
N HIS A 251 12.05 -10.33 -19.46
CA HIS A 251 11.22 -11.47 -19.10
C HIS A 251 10.00 -11.66 -20.02
N GLY A 252 9.95 -10.96 -21.16
CA GLY A 252 8.97 -11.17 -22.24
C GLY A 252 7.66 -10.41 -22.06
N PHE A 253 7.62 -9.37 -21.20
CA PHE A 253 6.45 -8.51 -21.08
C PHE A 253 6.49 -7.38 -22.10
N THR A 254 5.31 -6.99 -22.57
CA THR A 254 5.09 -5.70 -23.24
C THR A 254 4.69 -4.70 -22.17
N VAL A 255 5.45 -3.62 -22.03
CA VAL A 255 5.28 -2.63 -20.96
C VAL A 255 4.68 -1.34 -21.51
N SER A 256 3.65 -0.84 -20.86
CA SER A 256 3.13 0.51 -21.02
C SER A 256 3.28 1.31 -19.74
N VAL A 257 3.57 2.60 -19.87
CA VAL A 257 3.73 3.53 -18.77
C VAL A 257 2.82 4.73 -19.00
N ALA A 258 2.13 5.14 -17.95
CA ALA A 258 1.28 6.33 -17.95
C ALA A 258 1.51 7.16 -16.68
N GLN A 259 1.06 8.40 -16.71
CA GLN A 259 0.95 9.23 -15.52
C GLN A 259 -0.42 9.89 -15.54
N GLN A 260 -1.18 9.71 -14.48
CA GLN A 260 -2.48 10.37 -14.37
C GLN A 260 -2.33 11.89 -14.31
N PRO A 261 -3.30 12.67 -14.82
CA PRO A 261 -3.23 14.14 -14.78
C PRO A 261 -3.01 14.71 -13.37
N GLN A 262 -3.56 14.06 -12.34
CA GLN A 262 -3.38 14.46 -10.94
C GLN A 262 -1.95 14.24 -10.44
N LEU A 263 -1.22 13.30 -11.03
CA LEU A 263 0.16 12.97 -10.69
C LEU A 263 1.19 13.70 -11.57
N ALA A 264 0.74 14.51 -12.53
CA ALA A 264 1.64 15.24 -13.42
C ALA A 264 2.61 16.14 -12.64
N GLY A 265 3.91 15.89 -12.80
CA GLY A 265 4.97 16.61 -12.09
C GLY A 265 5.42 15.96 -10.77
N THR A 266 4.85 14.83 -10.36
CA THR A 266 5.41 13.96 -9.32
C THR A 266 6.39 12.96 -9.94
N ASP A 267 7.05 12.16 -9.11
CA ASP A 267 7.87 11.02 -9.55
C ASP A 267 7.07 9.72 -9.73
N LEU A 268 5.75 9.73 -9.51
CA LEU A 268 4.88 8.56 -9.52
C LEU A 268 4.32 8.28 -10.92
N TYR A 269 4.47 7.04 -11.39
CA TYR A 269 4.00 6.54 -12.69
C TYR A 269 3.25 5.23 -12.53
N GLU A 270 2.21 5.06 -13.35
CA GLU A 270 1.50 3.79 -13.52
C GLU A 270 2.20 2.93 -14.59
N LEU A 271 2.51 1.69 -14.25
CA LEU A 271 3.11 0.71 -15.13
C LEU A 271 2.16 -0.47 -15.31
N ASP A 272 1.92 -0.87 -16.55
CA ASP A 272 1.13 -2.04 -16.92
C ASP A 272 1.96 -2.90 -17.89
N ALA A 273 2.26 -4.12 -17.49
CA ALA A 273 3.07 -5.06 -18.24
C ALA A 273 2.31 -6.37 -18.46
N THR A 274 2.18 -6.79 -19.70
CA THR A 274 1.43 -7.98 -20.11
C THR A 274 2.26 -8.88 -21.03
N ARG A 275 2.00 -10.17 -20.99
CA ARG A 275 2.56 -11.13 -21.95
C ARG A 275 1.47 -11.99 -22.58
#